data_afd64e2b68042ee023760f5a7c3c99ea
#
_entry.id   afd64e2b68042ee023760f5a7c3c99ea
#
_cell.length_a   1.000
_cell.length_b   1.000
_cell.length_c   1.000
_cell.angle_alpha   90.00
_cell.angle_beta   90.00
_cell.angle_gamma   90.00
#
_symmetry.space_group_name_H-M   'P 1'
#
loop_
_entity.id
_entity.type
_entity.pdbx_description
1 polymer ?
#
loop_
_entity_poly.entity_id
_entity_poly.type
_entity_poly.pdbx_seq_one_letter_code
_entity_poly.pdbx_strand_id
1 'polypeptide(L)'
;MAERRISKKIKLKNTFIGGDAPVLVQSMLNVPSTNIEGSVEQAKELAAAGCQVIRFAIPDEAALDLIEPIKNAVDVPLVADIHFDYRLALGAAERGIDKIRINPGNIGDESRVKAVADICRQKEIPIRIGVNSGSLEKHILAKYGSPTPDAMVESALYHASLLEKFDFDNIVISIKSSDVNTMIAAYELAAQRCDYPLHLGVTEAGTERMGIIKSAIGIGSLLNRGIGDTIRVSLSDSPVKEVFAAFDILKALGLKKDCPYLISCPTCGRTRIDLIGLAKQVEERLRDCKKPIKVAVMGCIVNGPGEAKDCLLYTSPSPRGMRRSRMP
;
A
#
# COMPACT_ATOMS: atom_id res chain seq x y z
N MET A 1 -5.10 18.65 1.64
CA MET A 1 -5.65 17.31 1.91
C MET A 1 -6.75 17.44 2.94
N ALA A 2 -7.79 16.63 2.86
CA ALA A 2 -8.78 16.50 3.92
C ALA A 2 -8.11 15.97 5.21
N GLU A 3 -8.74 16.24 6.35
CA GLU A 3 -8.32 15.65 7.62
C GLU A 3 -8.38 14.13 7.52
N ARG A 4 -7.37 13.45 8.08
CA ARG A 4 -7.30 11.99 7.99
C ARG A 4 -8.40 11.36 8.85
N ARG A 5 -9.12 10.39 8.29
CA ARG A 5 -10.09 9.57 9.02
C ARG A 5 -9.42 8.93 10.23
N ILE A 6 -10.05 9.05 11.37
CA ILE A 6 -9.61 8.36 12.59
C ILE A 6 -10.08 6.90 12.47
N SER A 7 -9.12 5.99 12.34
CA SER A 7 -9.34 4.55 12.35
C SER A 7 -8.78 3.91 13.62
N LYS A 8 -9.21 2.70 13.94
CA LYS A 8 -8.65 1.95 15.06
C LYS A 8 -7.13 1.75 14.88
N LYS A 9 -6.35 2.00 15.92
CA LYS A 9 -4.89 1.78 15.89
C LYS A 9 -4.58 0.34 16.21
N ILE A 10 -3.96 -0.37 15.28
CA ILE A 10 -3.62 -1.80 15.37
C ILE A 10 -2.10 -1.96 15.39
N LYS A 11 -1.59 -2.70 16.37
CA LYS A 11 -0.16 -3.03 16.45
C LYS A 11 0.20 -4.06 15.37
N LEU A 12 1.32 -3.86 14.70
CA LEU A 12 1.89 -4.78 13.73
C LEU A 12 3.41 -4.86 13.94
N LYS A 13 3.89 -5.92 14.60
CA LYS A 13 5.31 -6.07 14.98
C LYS A 13 5.84 -4.79 15.66
N ASN A 14 6.76 -4.07 15.02
CA ASN A 14 7.41 -2.85 15.52
C ASN A 14 6.71 -1.56 15.06
N THR A 15 5.55 -1.64 14.39
CA THR A 15 4.83 -0.51 13.84
C THR A 15 3.33 -0.60 14.16
N PHE A 16 2.57 0.38 13.66
CA PHE A 16 1.12 0.43 13.82
C PHE A 16 0.43 0.67 12.48
N ILE A 17 -0.80 0.19 12.36
CA ILE A 17 -1.72 0.46 11.26
C ILE A 17 -2.89 1.25 11.83
N GLY A 18 -3.31 2.32 11.13
CA GLY A 18 -4.45 3.13 11.57
C GLY A 18 -4.11 4.17 12.62
N GLY A 19 -5.11 4.86 13.13
CA GLY A 19 -4.95 5.99 14.03
C GLY A 19 -4.08 7.09 13.44
N ASP A 20 -3.08 7.52 14.20
CA ASP A 20 -2.09 8.54 13.83
C ASP A 20 -0.84 7.97 13.09
N ALA A 21 -0.78 6.63 12.91
CA ALA A 21 0.37 5.99 12.27
C ALA A 21 0.49 6.39 10.78
N PRO A 22 1.68 6.47 10.19
CA PRO A 22 1.85 6.77 8.77
C PRO A 22 1.21 5.68 7.90
N VAL A 23 0.87 6.05 6.67
CA VAL A 23 0.38 5.09 5.68
C VAL A 23 1.52 4.15 5.29
N LEU A 24 1.34 2.84 5.48
CA LEU A 24 2.36 1.83 5.19
C LEU A 24 2.25 1.29 3.77
N VAL A 25 3.42 1.09 3.14
CA VAL A 25 3.53 0.44 1.83
C VAL A 25 3.72 -1.05 2.00
N GLN A 26 2.81 -1.84 1.41
CA GLN A 26 2.89 -3.29 1.35
C GLN A 26 3.15 -3.75 -0.07
N SER A 27 3.99 -4.77 -0.26
CA SER A 27 4.09 -5.55 -1.49
C SER A 27 3.93 -7.05 -1.23
N MET A 28 4.02 -7.87 -2.26
CA MET A 28 3.79 -9.31 -2.17
C MET A 28 4.83 -10.06 -2.99
N LEU A 29 5.38 -11.14 -2.43
CA LEU A 29 6.24 -12.05 -3.17
C LEU A 29 5.45 -12.71 -4.31
N ASN A 30 6.11 -12.87 -5.45
CA ASN A 30 5.59 -13.56 -6.63
C ASN A 30 6.41 -14.81 -7.00
N VAL A 31 7.44 -15.11 -6.22
CA VAL A 31 8.19 -16.37 -6.32
C VAL A 31 7.29 -17.51 -5.82
N PRO A 32 7.28 -18.68 -6.49
CA PRO A 32 6.52 -19.84 -6.03
C PRO A 32 6.89 -20.24 -4.60
N SER A 33 5.90 -20.61 -3.77
CA SER A 33 6.10 -20.97 -2.36
C SER A 33 7.02 -22.17 -2.13
N THR A 34 7.23 -22.97 -3.15
CA THR A 34 8.17 -24.11 -3.14
C THR A 34 9.65 -23.70 -3.27
N ASN A 35 9.92 -22.44 -3.67
CA ASN A 35 11.27 -21.91 -3.80
C ASN A 35 11.60 -21.01 -2.62
N ILE A 36 12.06 -21.60 -1.53
CA ILE A 36 12.38 -20.89 -0.28
C ILE A 36 13.50 -19.87 -0.49
N GLU A 37 14.60 -20.26 -1.13
CA GLU A 37 15.76 -19.39 -1.37
C GLU A 37 15.38 -18.15 -2.20
N GLY A 38 14.65 -18.35 -3.31
CA GLY A 38 14.19 -17.26 -4.14
C GLY A 38 13.20 -16.34 -3.40
N SER A 39 12.36 -16.90 -2.52
CA SER A 39 11.43 -16.11 -1.70
C SER A 39 12.17 -15.25 -0.66
N VAL A 40 13.21 -15.77 -0.06
CA VAL A 40 14.09 -15.03 0.88
C VAL A 40 14.81 -13.91 0.15
N GLU A 41 15.39 -14.18 -1.02
CA GLU A 41 16.11 -13.15 -1.79
C GLU A 41 15.16 -12.03 -2.23
N GLN A 42 13.98 -12.37 -2.77
CA GLN A 42 12.98 -11.37 -3.14
C GLN A 42 12.47 -10.57 -1.93
N ALA A 43 12.36 -11.18 -0.75
CA ALA A 43 12.00 -10.46 0.47
C ALA A 43 13.07 -9.44 0.85
N LYS A 44 14.37 -9.77 0.70
CA LYS A 44 15.47 -8.82 0.91
C LYS A 44 15.45 -7.68 -0.10
N GLU A 45 15.22 -7.98 -1.38
CA GLU A 45 15.07 -6.95 -2.43
C GLU A 45 13.94 -5.97 -2.10
N LEU A 46 12.78 -6.48 -1.68
CA LEU A 46 11.65 -5.64 -1.27
C LEU A 46 11.97 -4.79 -0.04
N ALA A 47 12.61 -5.37 0.96
CA ALA A 47 13.03 -4.64 2.16
C ALA A 47 14.05 -3.55 1.82
N ALA A 48 15.03 -3.84 0.94
CA ALA A 48 16.00 -2.86 0.45
C ALA A 48 15.35 -1.74 -0.37
N ALA A 49 14.28 -2.03 -1.14
CA ALA A 49 13.48 -1.03 -1.83
C ALA A 49 12.63 -0.17 -0.88
N GLY A 50 12.62 -0.48 0.42
CA GLY A 50 11.89 0.26 1.45
C GLY A 50 10.47 -0.28 1.71
N CYS A 51 10.11 -1.46 1.22
CA CYS A 51 8.83 -2.09 1.53
C CYS A 51 8.65 -2.23 3.05
N GLN A 52 7.51 -1.81 3.55
CA GLN A 52 7.25 -1.74 5.00
C GLN A 52 6.43 -2.92 5.52
N VAL A 53 5.80 -3.69 4.63
CA VAL A 53 5.04 -4.91 4.95
C VAL A 53 5.16 -5.87 3.78
N ILE A 54 5.60 -7.10 4.01
CA ILE A 54 5.74 -8.12 2.95
C ILE A 54 4.67 -9.19 3.13
N ARG A 55 3.92 -9.47 2.05
CA ARG A 55 2.91 -10.54 2.01
C ARG A 55 3.41 -11.69 1.11
N PHE A 56 3.08 -12.91 1.45
CA PHE A 56 3.30 -14.09 0.63
C PHE A 56 2.17 -15.10 0.78
N ALA A 57 1.94 -15.90 -0.25
CA ALA A 57 0.90 -16.90 -0.26
C ALA A 57 1.30 -18.12 0.58
N ILE A 58 0.33 -18.66 1.33
CA ILE A 58 0.42 -19.96 2.02
C ILE A 58 -0.70 -20.85 1.46
N PRO A 59 -0.46 -21.49 0.29
CA PRO A 59 -1.47 -22.33 -0.35
C PRO A 59 -1.64 -23.70 0.31
N ASP A 60 -0.60 -24.21 0.98
CA ASP A 60 -0.52 -25.52 1.58
C ASP A 60 0.39 -25.53 2.82
N GLU A 61 0.50 -26.68 3.48
CA GLU A 61 1.26 -26.86 4.70
C GLU A 61 2.77 -26.67 4.48
N ALA A 62 3.30 -27.09 3.33
CA ALA A 62 4.72 -26.94 2.99
C ALA A 62 5.12 -25.45 2.88
N ALA A 63 4.22 -24.59 2.44
CA ALA A 63 4.46 -23.15 2.36
C ALA A 63 4.63 -22.46 3.73
N LEU A 64 4.20 -23.09 4.83
CA LEU A 64 4.44 -22.59 6.17
C LEU A 64 5.94 -22.51 6.51
N ASP A 65 6.75 -23.34 5.88
CA ASP A 65 8.21 -23.37 6.08
C ASP A 65 8.92 -22.15 5.47
N LEU A 66 8.22 -21.30 4.72
CA LEU A 66 8.71 -19.99 4.26
C LEU A 66 8.84 -18.96 5.41
N ILE A 67 8.01 -19.10 6.45
CA ILE A 67 7.87 -18.05 7.47
C ILE A 67 9.18 -17.78 8.20
N GLU A 68 9.81 -18.82 8.72
CA GLU A 68 11.02 -18.68 9.52
C GLU A 68 12.24 -18.17 8.72
N PRO A 69 12.58 -18.70 7.52
CA PRO A 69 13.66 -18.19 6.71
C PRO A 69 13.49 -16.72 6.30
N ILE A 70 12.27 -16.32 5.90
CA ILE A 70 12.00 -14.93 5.54
C ILE A 70 12.09 -14.03 6.77
N LYS A 71 11.55 -14.45 7.91
CA LYS A 71 11.57 -13.70 9.16
C LYS A 71 12.99 -13.44 9.67
N ASN A 72 13.89 -14.42 9.48
CA ASN A 72 15.31 -14.30 9.84
C ASN A 72 16.09 -13.40 8.87
N ALA A 73 15.60 -13.26 7.63
CA ALA A 73 16.28 -12.49 6.59
C ALA A 73 15.91 -11.00 6.57
N VAL A 74 14.71 -10.62 7.03
CA VAL A 74 14.20 -9.24 6.97
C VAL A 74 13.50 -8.84 8.28
N ASP A 75 13.67 -7.57 8.67
CA ASP A 75 13.02 -7.03 9.89
C ASP A 75 11.73 -6.24 9.58
N VAL A 76 11.03 -6.58 8.51
CA VAL A 76 9.72 -5.98 8.19
C VAL A 76 8.59 -6.94 8.57
N PRO A 77 7.40 -6.43 8.93
CA PRO A 77 6.25 -7.28 9.23
C PRO A 77 5.85 -8.17 8.05
N LEU A 78 5.53 -9.42 8.36
CA LEU A 78 5.17 -10.46 7.41
C LEU A 78 3.68 -10.78 7.45
N VAL A 79 3.07 -11.00 6.29
CA VAL A 79 1.64 -11.33 6.16
C VAL A 79 1.46 -12.65 5.43
N ALA A 80 0.87 -13.62 6.09
CA ALA A 80 0.43 -14.88 5.47
C ALA A 80 -0.90 -14.68 4.74
N ASP A 81 -0.92 -14.99 3.46
CA ASP A 81 -2.12 -14.94 2.63
C ASP A 81 -2.75 -16.33 2.51
N ILE A 82 -3.85 -16.55 3.21
CA ILE A 82 -4.53 -17.84 3.37
C ILE A 82 -5.95 -17.70 2.84
N HIS A 83 -6.40 -18.66 2.04
CA HIS A 83 -7.70 -18.54 1.36
C HIS A 83 -8.80 -19.42 1.97
N PHE A 84 -8.53 -20.70 2.23
CA PHE A 84 -9.59 -21.68 2.53
C PHE A 84 -9.33 -22.54 3.76
N ASP A 85 -8.09 -22.90 4.04
CA ASP A 85 -7.77 -23.84 5.12
C ASP A 85 -7.38 -23.10 6.41
N TYR A 86 -8.25 -23.18 7.43
CA TYR A 86 -8.02 -22.58 8.73
C TYR A 86 -6.76 -23.14 9.44
N ARG A 87 -6.37 -24.40 9.17
CA ARG A 87 -5.19 -25.04 9.76
C ARG A 87 -3.91 -24.31 9.37
N LEU A 88 -3.87 -23.78 8.14
CA LEU A 88 -2.76 -22.96 7.67
C LEU A 88 -2.67 -21.63 8.46
N ALA A 89 -3.82 -21.06 8.85
CA ALA A 89 -3.83 -19.87 9.70
C ALA A 89 -3.30 -20.19 11.11
N LEU A 90 -3.68 -21.32 11.68
CA LEU A 90 -3.14 -21.79 12.97
C LEU A 90 -1.62 -22.03 12.87
N GLY A 91 -1.18 -22.79 11.86
CA GLY A 91 0.23 -23.08 11.64
C GLY A 91 1.09 -21.84 11.38
N ALA A 92 0.57 -20.85 10.67
CA ALA A 92 1.24 -19.57 10.45
C ALA A 92 1.35 -18.76 11.76
N ALA A 93 0.28 -18.75 12.57
CA ALA A 93 0.29 -18.10 13.88
C ALA A 93 1.30 -18.75 14.84
N GLU A 94 1.39 -20.09 14.85
CA GLU A 94 2.37 -20.82 15.67
C GLU A 94 3.81 -20.51 15.27
N ARG A 95 4.09 -20.34 13.98
CA ARG A 95 5.41 -19.93 13.46
C ARG A 95 5.70 -18.43 13.62
N GLY A 96 4.79 -17.69 14.27
CA GLY A 96 4.99 -16.30 14.65
C GLY A 96 4.91 -15.33 13.49
N ILE A 97 3.97 -15.53 12.56
CA ILE A 97 3.61 -14.54 11.54
C ILE A 97 3.08 -13.25 12.19
N ASP A 98 3.33 -12.10 11.57
CA ASP A 98 2.93 -10.82 12.16
C ASP A 98 1.50 -10.39 11.79
N LYS A 99 0.94 -10.90 10.69
CA LYS A 99 -0.45 -10.67 10.27
C LYS A 99 -0.95 -11.81 9.39
N ILE A 100 -2.24 -12.10 9.45
CA ILE A 100 -2.90 -13.09 8.59
C ILE A 100 -3.91 -12.38 7.69
N ARG A 101 -3.97 -12.78 6.43
CA ARG A 101 -5.05 -12.39 5.51
C ARG A 101 -5.92 -13.60 5.25
N ILE A 102 -7.18 -13.50 5.63
CA ILE A 102 -8.23 -14.49 5.37
C ILE A 102 -9.57 -13.80 5.10
N ASN A 103 -10.53 -14.60 4.62
CA ASN A 103 -11.95 -14.26 4.67
C ASN A 103 -12.63 -15.29 5.58
N PRO A 104 -13.09 -14.90 6.79
CA PRO A 104 -13.63 -15.84 7.78
C PRO A 104 -14.74 -16.74 7.24
N GLY A 105 -15.62 -16.23 6.37
CA GLY A 105 -16.67 -17.04 5.74
C GLY A 105 -16.18 -18.11 4.77
N ASN A 106 -14.89 -18.10 4.38
CA ASN A 106 -14.33 -19.09 3.44
C ASN A 106 -13.55 -20.21 4.15
N ILE A 107 -13.26 -20.06 5.45
CA ILE A 107 -12.42 -21.04 6.17
C ILE A 107 -13.21 -22.14 6.88
N GLY A 108 -14.54 -22.11 6.80
CA GLY A 108 -15.43 -23.15 7.28
C GLY A 108 -16.47 -22.66 8.29
N ASP A 109 -16.83 -23.56 9.21
CA ASP A 109 -17.83 -23.30 10.25
C ASP A 109 -17.36 -22.37 11.38
N GLU A 110 -18.28 -22.01 12.26
CA GLU A 110 -18.00 -21.11 13.39
C GLU A 110 -16.90 -21.64 14.32
N SER A 111 -16.75 -22.97 14.47
CA SER A 111 -15.73 -23.54 15.34
C SER A 111 -14.32 -23.27 14.80
N ARG A 112 -14.15 -23.29 13.47
CA ARG A 112 -12.88 -23.00 12.78
C ARG A 112 -12.56 -21.51 12.81
N VAL A 113 -13.57 -20.65 12.60
CA VAL A 113 -13.42 -19.21 12.76
C VAL A 113 -13.00 -18.86 14.19
N LYS A 114 -13.64 -19.49 15.20
CA LYS A 114 -13.29 -19.32 16.60
C LYS A 114 -11.85 -19.73 16.88
N ALA A 115 -11.41 -20.88 16.39
CA ALA A 115 -10.04 -21.35 16.60
C ALA A 115 -8.99 -20.37 16.06
N VAL A 116 -9.23 -19.78 14.87
CA VAL A 116 -8.36 -18.75 14.29
C VAL A 116 -8.41 -17.46 15.11
N ALA A 117 -9.60 -17.01 15.52
CA ALA A 117 -9.75 -15.81 16.34
C ALA A 117 -9.03 -15.96 17.68
N ASP A 118 -9.16 -17.13 18.35
CA ASP A 118 -8.55 -17.40 19.65
C ASP A 118 -7.02 -17.39 19.58
N ILE A 119 -6.40 -18.06 18.61
CA ILE A 119 -4.94 -18.06 18.46
C ILE A 119 -4.40 -16.67 18.07
N CYS A 120 -5.09 -15.97 17.19
CA CYS A 120 -4.71 -14.62 16.76
C CYS A 120 -4.82 -13.64 17.94
N ARG A 121 -5.84 -13.76 18.79
CA ARG A 121 -5.98 -12.95 20.03
C ARG A 121 -4.86 -13.26 21.01
N GLN A 122 -4.58 -14.55 21.27
CA GLN A 122 -3.53 -14.96 22.18
C GLN A 122 -2.14 -14.46 21.78
N LYS A 123 -1.87 -14.41 20.48
CA LYS A 123 -0.58 -13.99 19.93
C LYS A 123 -0.55 -12.53 19.45
N GLU A 124 -1.62 -11.77 19.69
CA GLU A 124 -1.78 -10.37 19.23
C GLU A 124 -1.62 -10.20 17.70
N ILE A 125 -2.00 -11.20 16.92
CA ILE A 125 -1.87 -11.19 15.44
C ILE A 125 -3.11 -10.57 14.83
N PRO A 126 -3.02 -9.41 14.11
CA PRO A 126 -4.16 -8.83 13.41
C PRO A 126 -4.56 -9.67 12.19
N ILE A 127 -5.87 -9.68 11.92
CA ILE A 127 -6.45 -10.35 10.75
C ILE A 127 -6.86 -9.30 9.72
N ARG A 128 -6.45 -9.49 8.46
CA ARG A 128 -6.96 -8.70 7.35
C ARG A 128 -8.01 -9.47 6.57
N ILE A 129 -9.21 -8.92 6.54
CA ILE A 129 -10.30 -9.34 5.66
C ILE A 129 -10.04 -8.77 4.26
N GLY A 130 -10.06 -9.64 3.23
CA GLY A 130 -9.76 -9.23 1.85
C GLY A 130 -10.87 -9.57 0.89
N VAL A 131 -11.85 -8.68 0.73
CA VAL A 131 -12.92 -8.81 -0.25
C VAL A 131 -12.45 -8.40 -1.63
N ASN A 132 -12.80 -9.18 -2.64
CA ASN A 132 -12.57 -8.86 -4.04
C ASN A 132 -13.90 -8.93 -4.80
N SER A 133 -14.11 -8.03 -5.75
CA SER A 133 -15.34 -7.99 -6.56
C SER A 133 -15.65 -9.32 -7.28
N GLY A 134 -14.63 -10.09 -7.64
CA GLY A 134 -14.78 -11.38 -8.32
C GLY A 134 -15.09 -12.58 -7.41
N SER A 135 -15.16 -12.41 -6.07
CA SER A 135 -15.29 -13.53 -5.13
C SER A 135 -16.23 -13.23 -3.96
N LEU A 136 -17.33 -12.52 -4.25
CA LEU A 136 -18.38 -12.26 -3.25
C LEU A 136 -19.21 -13.51 -2.95
N GLU A 137 -19.76 -13.59 -1.77
CA GLU A 137 -20.63 -14.66 -1.31
C GLU A 137 -21.91 -14.75 -2.15
N LYS A 138 -22.37 -15.98 -2.41
CA LYS A 138 -23.56 -16.23 -3.24
C LYS A 138 -24.82 -15.52 -2.74
N HIS A 139 -25.01 -15.44 -1.42
CA HIS A 139 -26.17 -14.80 -0.83
C HIS A 139 -26.13 -13.27 -1.01
N ILE A 140 -24.95 -12.66 -0.97
CA ILE A 140 -24.76 -11.22 -1.22
C ILE A 140 -25.00 -10.92 -2.70
N LEU A 141 -24.41 -11.72 -3.60
CA LEU A 141 -24.66 -11.59 -5.04
C LEU A 141 -26.13 -11.79 -5.39
N ALA A 142 -26.85 -12.70 -4.73
CA ALA A 142 -28.28 -12.88 -4.92
C ALA A 142 -29.09 -11.65 -4.50
N LYS A 143 -28.65 -10.94 -3.46
CA LYS A 143 -29.31 -9.72 -2.96
C LYS A 143 -29.08 -8.51 -3.86
N TYR A 144 -27.85 -8.33 -4.36
CA TYR A 144 -27.45 -7.14 -5.10
C TYR A 144 -27.38 -7.30 -6.62
N GLY A 145 -27.43 -8.53 -7.13
CA GLY A 145 -27.34 -8.87 -8.56
C GLY A 145 -25.94 -8.77 -9.17
N SER A 146 -25.07 -7.92 -8.60
CA SER A 146 -23.70 -7.69 -9.08
C SER A 146 -22.79 -7.19 -7.93
N PRO A 147 -21.45 -7.16 -8.11
CA PRO A 147 -20.51 -6.67 -7.11
C PRO A 147 -20.51 -5.14 -7.02
N THR A 148 -21.64 -4.57 -6.55
CA THR A 148 -21.78 -3.14 -6.28
C THR A 148 -20.93 -2.72 -5.08
N PRO A 149 -20.63 -1.42 -4.89
CA PRO A 149 -19.96 -0.91 -3.68
C PRO A 149 -20.65 -1.38 -2.38
N ASP A 150 -21.98 -1.33 -2.31
CA ASP A 150 -22.76 -1.79 -1.15
C ASP A 150 -22.58 -3.30 -0.90
N ALA A 151 -22.62 -4.12 -1.95
CA ALA A 151 -22.40 -5.56 -1.85
C ALA A 151 -21.02 -5.87 -1.29
N MET A 152 -19.99 -5.18 -1.77
CA MET A 152 -18.61 -5.38 -1.33
C MET A 152 -18.39 -4.95 0.12
N VAL A 153 -19.01 -3.85 0.55
CA VAL A 153 -18.92 -3.38 1.94
C VAL A 153 -19.72 -4.31 2.86
N GLU A 154 -20.93 -4.75 2.45
CA GLU A 154 -21.69 -5.72 3.22
C GLU A 154 -20.93 -7.04 3.42
N SER A 155 -20.27 -7.54 2.38
CA SER A 155 -19.38 -8.70 2.48
C SER A 155 -18.24 -8.47 3.49
N ALA A 156 -17.58 -7.34 3.42
CA ALA A 156 -16.48 -7.02 4.35
C ALA A 156 -16.95 -6.96 5.81
N LEU A 157 -18.07 -6.30 6.07
CA LEU A 157 -18.67 -6.19 7.40
C LEU A 157 -19.23 -7.53 7.90
N TYR A 158 -19.81 -8.33 7.01
CA TYR A 158 -20.23 -9.70 7.34
C TYR A 158 -19.03 -10.53 7.84
N HIS A 159 -17.92 -10.52 7.12
CA HIS A 159 -16.71 -11.21 7.56
C HIS A 159 -16.14 -10.65 8.88
N ALA A 160 -16.23 -9.35 9.11
CA ALA A 160 -15.83 -8.75 10.38
C ALA A 160 -16.72 -9.25 11.54
N SER A 161 -18.04 -9.26 11.33
CA SER A 161 -18.99 -9.73 12.35
C SER A 161 -18.78 -11.18 12.77
N LEU A 162 -18.26 -12.04 11.88
CA LEU A 162 -17.90 -13.41 12.21
C LEU A 162 -16.74 -13.50 13.23
N LEU A 163 -15.80 -12.56 13.18
CA LEU A 163 -14.70 -12.47 14.15
C LEU A 163 -15.15 -11.78 15.44
N GLU A 164 -15.97 -10.73 15.33
CA GLU A 164 -16.53 -9.99 16.47
C GLU A 164 -17.36 -10.87 17.40
N LYS A 165 -18.05 -11.89 16.87
CA LYS A 165 -18.74 -12.91 17.67
C LYS A 165 -17.84 -13.60 18.70
N PHE A 166 -16.53 -13.64 18.45
CA PHE A 166 -15.52 -14.25 19.30
C PHE A 166 -14.61 -13.23 19.98
N ASP A 167 -15.10 -12.02 20.21
CA ASP A 167 -14.38 -10.90 20.84
C ASP A 167 -13.05 -10.59 20.15
N PHE A 168 -13.00 -10.71 18.81
CA PHE A 168 -11.82 -10.39 18.02
C PHE A 168 -12.09 -9.17 17.15
N ASP A 169 -11.36 -8.08 17.41
CA ASP A 169 -11.52 -6.79 16.79
C ASP A 169 -10.22 -6.18 16.24
N ASN A 170 -9.14 -6.95 16.24
CA ASN A 170 -7.86 -6.61 15.60
C ASN A 170 -7.93 -6.82 14.07
N ILE A 171 -8.86 -6.10 13.43
CA ILE A 171 -9.27 -6.32 12.05
C ILE A 171 -8.79 -5.17 11.16
N VAL A 172 -8.26 -5.52 9.98
CA VAL A 172 -7.98 -4.60 8.88
C VAL A 172 -8.88 -4.99 7.71
N ILE A 173 -9.50 -4.04 7.03
CA ILE A 173 -10.39 -4.32 5.90
C ILE A 173 -9.71 -3.93 4.58
N SER A 174 -9.86 -4.79 3.58
CA SER A 174 -9.44 -4.54 2.20
C SER A 174 -10.57 -4.89 1.25
N ILE A 175 -10.98 -3.93 0.43
CA ILE A 175 -12.04 -4.08 -0.57
C ILE A 175 -11.44 -3.73 -1.93
N LYS A 176 -11.28 -4.72 -2.81
CA LYS A 176 -10.58 -4.54 -4.08
C LYS A 176 -11.49 -4.78 -5.27
N SER A 177 -11.38 -3.91 -6.26
CA SER A 177 -12.00 -4.05 -7.57
C SER A 177 -10.98 -3.72 -8.65
N SER A 178 -11.15 -4.26 -9.85
CA SER A 178 -10.43 -3.88 -11.07
C SER A 178 -11.00 -2.58 -11.68
N ASP A 179 -12.26 -2.25 -11.35
CA ASP A 179 -12.88 -0.96 -11.67
C ASP A 179 -12.56 0.05 -10.56
N VAL A 180 -11.89 1.12 -10.95
CA VAL A 180 -11.39 2.15 -10.02
C VAL A 180 -12.53 2.93 -9.35
N ASN A 181 -13.61 3.21 -10.08
CA ASN A 181 -14.73 3.97 -9.55
C ASN A 181 -15.50 3.16 -8.50
N THR A 182 -15.76 1.89 -8.79
CA THR A 182 -16.38 0.94 -7.84
C THR A 182 -15.52 0.80 -6.58
N MET A 183 -14.19 0.71 -6.74
CA MET A 183 -13.26 0.63 -5.60
C MET A 183 -13.34 1.89 -4.73
N ILE A 184 -13.27 3.08 -5.33
CA ILE A 184 -13.33 4.35 -4.61
C ILE A 184 -14.65 4.44 -3.82
N ALA A 185 -15.79 4.20 -4.48
CA ALA A 185 -17.10 4.26 -3.84
C ALA A 185 -17.24 3.25 -2.69
N ALA A 186 -16.71 2.03 -2.85
CA ALA A 186 -16.74 1.02 -1.80
C ALA A 186 -15.91 1.43 -0.58
N TYR A 187 -14.72 2.00 -0.76
CA TYR A 187 -13.92 2.46 0.37
C TYR A 187 -14.48 3.71 1.05
N GLU A 188 -15.12 4.62 0.31
CA GLU A 188 -15.82 5.76 0.89
C GLU A 188 -16.98 5.31 1.78
N LEU A 189 -17.74 4.34 1.29
CA LEU A 189 -18.84 3.73 2.04
C LEU A 189 -18.34 2.96 3.27
N ALA A 190 -17.27 2.17 3.13
CA ALA A 190 -16.65 1.46 4.26
C ALA A 190 -16.13 2.42 5.32
N ALA A 191 -15.51 3.54 4.90
CA ALA A 191 -15.01 4.56 5.81
C ALA A 191 -16.10 5.22 6.66
N GLN A 192 -17.35 5.23 6.19
CA GLN A 192 -18.52 5.74 6.91
C GLN A 192 -19.16 4.69 7.84
N ARG A 193 -19.02 3.39 7.50
CA ARG A 193 -19.73 2.30 8.18
C ARG A 193 -18.93 1.57 9.26
N CYS A 194 -17.61 1.74 9.29
CA CYS A 194 -16.75 1.12 10.31
C CYS A 194 -15.54 2.00 10.61
N ASP A 195 -14.87 1.74 11.72
CA ASP A 195 -13.62 2.41 12.14
C ASP A 195 -12.36 1.54 11.93
N TYR A 196 -12.51 0.36 11.37
CA TYR A 196 -11.36 -0.50 11.05
C TYR A 196 -10.40 0.16 10.07
N PRO A 197 -9.08 -0.03 10.22
CA PRO A 197 -8.09 0.42 9.25
C PRO A 197 -8.34 -0.19 7.87
N LEU A 198 -8.11 0.63 6.84
CA LEU A 198 -8.38 0.28 5.46
C LEU A 198 -7.08 0.06 4.67
N HIS A 199 -6.96 -1.12 4.04
CA HIS A 199 -5.87 -1.46 3.15
C HIS A 199 -6.28 -1.23 1.70
N LEU A 200 -5.77 -0.16 1.09
CA LEU A 200 -6.13 0.24 -0.26
C LEU A 200 -5.34 -0.51 -1.34
N GLY A 201 -5.97 -0.77 -2.45
CA GLY A 201 -5.32 -1.31 -3.65
C GLY A 201 -6.30 -1.63 -4.75
N VAL A 202 -5.89 -1.38 -5.99
CA VAL A 202 -6.61 -1.82 -7.19
C VAL A 202 -6.15 -3.25 -7.49
N THR A 203 -7.08 -4.18 -7.74
CA THR A 203 -6.76 -5.54 -8.19
C THR A 203 -6.75 -5.59 -9.71
N GLU A 204 -5.94 -6.50 -10.29
CA GLU A 204 -5.90 -6.69 -11.75
C GLU A 204 -5.69 -5.36 -12.51
N ALA A 205 -4.80 -4.52 -11.97
CA ALA A 205 -4.60 -3.17 -12.50
C ALA A 205 -3.96 -3.18 -13.90
N GLY A 206 -3.27 -4.26 -14.26
CA GLY A 206 -2.65 -4.46 -15.57
C GLY A 206 -1.13 -4.28 -15.56
N THR A 207 -0.58 -4.03 -16.74
CA THR A 207 0.86 -3.80 -16.94
C THR A 207 1.31 -2.51 -16.26
N GLU A 208 2.62 -2.31 -16.13
CA GLU A 208 3.24 -1.20 -15.40
C GLU A 208 2.55 0.14 -15.65
N ARG A 209 2.45 0.58 -16.92
CA ARG A 209 1.90 1.89 -17.25
C ARG A 209 0.45 2.08 -16.77
N MET A 210 -0.45 1.20 -17.15
CA MET A 210 -1.87 1.33 -16.80
C MET A 210 -2.12 0.97 -15.34
N GLY A 211 -1.36 0.03 -14.81
CA GLY A 211 -1.43 -0.35 -13.41
C GLY A 211 -1.05 0.79 -12.46
N ILE A 212 0.00 1.55 -12.79
CA ILE A 212 0.39 2.75 -12.04
C ILE A 212 -0.70 3.83 -12.14
N ILE A 213 -1.23 4.09 -13.34
CA ILE A 213 -2.28 5.12 -13.53
C ILE A 213 -3.53 4.77 -12.72
N LYS A 214 -4.04 3.54 -12.84
CA LYS A 214 -5.21 3.09 -12.08
C LYS A 214 -4.99 3.16 -10.58
N SER A 215 -3.80 2.72 -10.11
CA SER A 215 -3.44 2.77 -8.70
C SER A 215 -3.30 4.20 -8.19
N ALA A 216 -2.68 5.09 -8.97
CA ALA A 216 -2.55 6.50 -8.62
C ALA A 216 -3.91 7.19 -8.49
N ILE A 217 -4.83 6.90 -9.41
CA ILE A 217 -6.20 7.43 -9.35
C ILE A 217 -6.93 6.83 -8.14
N GLY A 218 -7.02 5.51 -8.03
CA GLY A 218 -7.81 4.84 -7.01
C GLY A 218 -7.28 5.08 -5.59
N ILE A 219 -6.01 4.78 -5.35
CA ILE A 219 -5.37 4.97 -4.05
C ILE A 219 -5.21 6.45 -3.74
N GLY A 220 -4.75 7.25 -4.72
CA GLY A 220 -4.49 8.67 -4.55
C GLY A 220 -5.76 9.47 -4.22
N SER A 221 -6.89 9.19 -4.87
CA SER A 221 -8.16 9.84 -4.58
C SER A 221 -8.63 9.59 -3.15
N LEU A 222 -8.50 8.36 -2.65
CA LEU A 222 -8.89 7.99 -1.29
C LEU A 222 -7.97 8.63 -0.25
N LEU A 223 -6.65 8.52 -0.44
CA LEU A 223 -5.67 9.15 0.45
C LEU A 223 -5.82 10.67 0.53
N ASN A 224 -6.14 11.33 -0.59
CA ASN A 224 -6.39 12.78 -0.62
C ASN A 224 -7.64 13.19 0.19
N ARG A 225 -8.59 12.26 0.37
CA ARG A 225 -9.78 12.40 1.23
C ARG A 225 -9.54 11.93 2.67
N GLY A 226 -8.30 11.57 3.03
CA GLY A 226 -7.95 11.10 4.35
C GLY A 226 -8.31 9.63 4.62
N ILE A 227 -8.66 8.85 3.59
CA ILE A 227 -9.06 7.44 3.70
C ILE A 227 -7.91 6.54 3.31
N GLY A 228 -7.52 5.62 4.20
CA GLY A 228 -6.51 4.59 3.96
C GLY A 228 -5.36 4.60 4.95
N ASP A 229 -4.95 3.42 5.36
CA ASP A 229 -3.97 3.20 6.42
C ASP A 229 -2.77 2.36 5.94
N THR A 230 -3.00 1.49 4.96
CA THR A 230 -1.94 0.76 4.24
C THR A 230 -2.29 0.71 2.76
N ILE A 231 -1.28 0.66 1.88
CA ILE A 231 -1.50 0.61 0.44
C ILE A 231 -0.69 -0.51 -0.22
N ARG A 232 -1.23 -1.04 -1.32
CA ARG A 232 -0.49 -1.89 -2.25
C ARG A 232 -0.83 -1.53 -3.70
N VAL A 233 0.18 -1.15 -4.45
CA VAL A 233 0.11 -1.13 -5.92
C VAL A 233 0.27 -2.56 -6.42
N SER A 234 -0.52 -2.99 -7.40
CA SER A 234 -0.44 -4.33 -7.99
C SER A 234 -0.15 -4.21 -9.48
N LEU A 235 0.96 -4.76 -9.91
CA LEU A 235 1.42 -4.72 -11.31
C LEU A 235 1.67 -6.13 -11.83
N SER A 236 1.48 -6.32 -13.13
CA SER A 236 1.99 -7.51 -13.84
C SER A 236 3.47 -7.28 -14.19
N ASP A 237 4.32 -7.09 -13.15
CA ASP A 237 5.74 -6.79 -13.24
C ASP A 237 6.45 -7.13 -11.91
N SER A 238 7.74 -6.73 -11.77
CA SER A 238 8.50 -6.92 -10.54
C SER A 238 7.83 -6.24 -9.33
N PRO A 239 7.70 -6.94 -8.19
CA PRO A 239 7.16 -6.36 -6.96
C PRO A 239 7.94 -5.15 -6.42
N VAL A 240 9.23 -5.01 -6.78
CA VAL A 240 10.04 -3.82 -6.44
C VAL A 240 9.47 -2.56 -7.10
N LYS A 241 9.00 -2.66 -8.35
CA LYS A 241 8.33 -1.54 -9.03
C LYS A 241 7.01 -1.15 -8.35
N GLU A 242 6.28 -2.11 -7.76
CA GLU A 242 5.08 -1.83 -6.95
C GLU A 242 5.42 -0.92 -5.75
N VAL A 243 6.55 -1.20 -5.08
CA VAL A 243 7.02 -0.41 -3.92
C VAL A 243 7.36 1.01 -4.33
N PHE A 244 8.12 1.20 -5.42
CA PHE A 244 8.46 2.53 -5.92
C PHE A 244 7.22 3.33 -6.33
N ALA A 245 6.31 2.72 -7.10
CA ALA A 245 5.07 3.37 -7.50
C ALA A 245 4.19 3.76 -6.29
N ALA A 246 4.14 2.92 -5.25
CA ALA A 246 3.43 3.23 -4.02
C ALA A 246 4.03 4.44 -3.29
N PHE A 247 5.36 4.50 -3.17
CA PHE A 247 6.02 5.67 -2.59
C PHE A 247 5.85 6.92 -3.44
N ASP A 248 5.83 6.81 -4.76
CA ASP A 248 5.63 7.97 -5.64
C ASP A 248 4.21 8.54 -5.48
N ILE A 249 3.20 7.70 -5.28
CA ILE A 249 1.84 8.15 -4.91
C ILE A 249 1.87 8.91 -3.58
N LEU A 250 2.55 8.36 -2.55
CA LEU A 250 2.66 9.03 -1.24
C LEU A 250 3.43 10.35 -1.32
N LYS A 251 4.51 10.40 -2.10
CA LYS A 251 5.29 11.64 -2.35
C LYS A 251 4.44 12.69 -3.07
N ALA A 252 3.74 12.31 -4.14
CA ALA A 252 2.89 13.20 -4.91
C ALA A 252 1.79 13.85 -4.05
N LEU A 253 1.31 13.14 -3.04
CA LEU A 253 0.34 13.63 -2.05
C LEU A 253 0.98 14.33 -0.83
N GLY A 254 2.30 14.43 -0.73
CA GLY A 254 2.98 15.01 0.42
C GLY A 254 2.82 14.20 1.73
N LEU A 255 2.43 12.92 1.62
CA LEU A 255 2.29 12.00 2.76
C LEU A 255 3.63 11.38 3.19
N LYS A 256 4.61 11.32 2.29
CA LYS A 256 6.00 10.99 2.58
C LYS A 256 6.82 12.26 2.65
N LYS A 257 7.25 12.65 3.86
CA LYS A 257 7.90 13.94 4.13
C LYS A 257 9.43 13.87 4.16
N ASP A 258 10.01 12.70 4.32
CA ASP A 258 11.45 12.42 4.44
C ASP A 258 12.12 12.16 3.08
N CYS A 259 11.71 12.89 2.05
CA CYS A 259 12.23 12.74 0.70
C CYS A 259 12.24 14.08 -0.05
N PRO A 260 13.09 14.23 -1.08
CA PRO A 260 13.10 15.42 -1.90
C PRO A 260 11.82 15.55 -2.74
N TYR A 261 11.44 16.79 -2.98
CA TYR A 261 10.34 17.15 -3.88
C TYR A 261 10.89 17.88 -5.09
N LEU A 262 10.80 17.27 -6.27
CA LEU A 262 11.26 17.85 -7.52
C LEU A 262 10.10 18.55 -8.25
N ILE A 263 10.31 19.81 -8.60
CA ILE A 263 9.45 20.60 -9.47
C ILE A 263 10.18 20.81 -10.78
N SER A 264 9.62 20.37 -11.90
CA SER A 264 10.19 20.60 -13.22
C SER A 264 9.21 21.36 -14.10
N CYS A 265 9.68 22.42 -14.72
CA CYS A 265 8.90 23.16 -15.70
C CYS A 265 8.66 22.29 -16.95
N PRO A 266 7.44 22.26 -17.51
CA PRO A 266 7.23 21.63 -18.79
C PRO A 266 7.97 22.39 -19.89
N THR A 267 8.48 21.67 -20.89
CA THR A 267 9.14 22.29 -22.04
C THR A 267 8.14 23.08 -22.87
N CYS A 268 8.53 24.30 -23.29
CA CYS A 268 7.75 25.15 -24.18
C CYS A 268 8.69 25.96 -25.08
N GLY A 269 8.15 26.75 -26.00
CA GLY A 269 8.94 27.60 -26.94
C GLY A 269 9.86 28.66 -26.26
N ARG A 270 9.74 28.84 -24.93
CA ARG A 270 10.59 29.73 -24.14
C ARG A 270 11.79 29.02 -23.52
N THR A 271 11.84 27.69 -23.54
CA THR A 271 12.94 26.89 -22.98
C THR A 271 14.24 27.15 -23.75
N ARG A 272 15.34 27.47 -23.03
CA ARG A 272 16.64 27.85 -23.58
C ARG A 272 17.77 26.88 -23.22
N ILE A 273 17.46 25.82 -22.53
CA ILE A 273 18.43 24.81 -22.03
C ILE A 273 17.91 23.40 -22.31
N ASP A 274 18.75 22.41 -22.23
CA ASP A 274 18.31 20.99 -22.18
C ASP A 274 17.65 20.68 -20.83
N LEU A 275 16.41 21.16 -20.69
CA LEU A 275 15.64 21.00 -19.47
C LEU A 275 15.29 19.55 -19.18
N ILE A 276 15.02 18.76 -20.23
CA ILE A 276 14.64 17.34 -20.07
C ILE A 276 15.82 16.54 -19.53
N GLY A 277 17.00 16.70 -20.14
CA GLY A 277 18.22 16.01 -19.70
C GLY A 277 18.62 16.42 -18.28
N LEU A 278 18.53 17.71 -17.96
CA LEU A 278 18.84 18.22 -16.63
C LEU A 278 17.86 17.71 -15.58
N ALA A 279 16.55 17.71 -15.85
CA ALA A 279 15.55 17.22 -14.92
C ALA A 279 15.76 15.73 -14.59
N LYS A 280 16.03 14.90 -15.60
CA LYS A 280 16.33 13.48 -15.42
C LYS A 280 17.59 13.25 -14.57
N GLN A 281 18.66 14.00 -14.82
CA GLN A 281 19.89 13.90 -14.03
C GLN A 281 19.66 14.32 -12.56
N VAL A 282 18.87 15.36 -12.33
CA VAL A 282 18.52 15.81 -10.97
C VAL A 282 17.66 14.76 -10.27
N GLU A 283 16.65 14.23 -10.96
CA GLU A 283 15.78 13.17 -10.42
C GLU A 283 16.57 11.94 -10.01
N GLU A 284 17.51 11.51 -10.85
CA GLU A 284 18.38 10.36 -10.55
C GLU A 284 19.27 10.61 -9.34
N ARG A 285 19.88 11.79 -9.22
CA ARG A 285 20.72 12.15 -8.08
C ARG A 285 19.91 12.31 -6.77
N LEU A 286 18.63 12.62 -6.88
CA LEU A 286 17.74 12.75 -5.73
C LEU A 286 17.10 11.43 -5.29
N ARG A 287 17.26 10.36 -6.06
CA ARG A 287 16.61 9.06 -5.81
C ARG A 287 16.88 8.53 -4.39
N ASP A 288 18.14 8.59 -3.95
CA ASP A 288 18.56 8.09 -2.64
C ASP A 288 18.63 9.16 -1.56
N CYS A 289 18.20 10.38 -1.89
CA CYS A 289 18.20 11.48 -0.94
C CYS A 289 17.06 11.34 0.08
N LYS A 290 17.40 11.29 1.36
CA LYS A 290 16.43 11.21 2.47
C LYS A 290 16.16 12.57 3.12
N LYS A 291 16.54 13.68 2.47
CA LYS A 291 16.33 15.02 3.00
C LYS A 291 15.06 15.64 2.43
N PRO A 292 14.22 16.29 3.23
CA PRO A 292 12.99 16.96 2.77
C PRO A 292 13.31 18.31 2.10
N ILE A 293 14.00 18.26 0.98
CA ILE A 293 14.37 19.46 0.20
C ILE A 293 13.44 19.62 -1.01
N LYS A 294 13.11 20.86 -1.34
CA LYS A 294 12.44 21.20 -2.59
C LYS A 294 13.49 21.65 -3.61
N VAL A 295 13.45 21.04 -4.78
CA VAL A 295 14.35 21.33 -5.90
C VAL A 295 13.52 21.72 -7.11
N ALA A 296 13.78 22.87 -7.70
CA ALA A 296 13.12 23.30 -8.92
C ALA A 296 14.08 23.35 -10.11
N VAL A 297 13.70 22.72 -11.22
CA VAL A 297 14.42 22.75 -12.50
C VAL A 297 13.60 23.55 -13.51
N MET A 298 14.07 24.75 -13.83
CA MET A 298 13.34 25.73 -14.62
C MET A 298 14.06 26.08 -15.92
N GLY A 299 13.34 26.08 -17.05
CA GLY A 299 13.87 26.31 -18.40
C GLY A 299 13.83 27.77 -18.89
N CYS A 300 13.16 28.68 -18.17
CA CYS A 300 13.06 30.09 -18.51
C CYS A 300 12.83 30.97 -17.30
N ILE A 301 12.95 32.31 -17.49
CA ILE A 301 12.83 33.31 -16.43
C ILE A 301 11.38 33.60 -16.01
N VAL A 302 10.37 33.09 -16.70
CA VAL A 302 8.96 33.45 -16.44
C VAL A 302 8.45 32.80 -15.17
N ASN A 303 8.59 31.48 -15.04
CA ASN A 303 8.13 30.73 -13.87
C ASN A 303 9.22 30.56 -12.78
N GLY A 304 10.50 30.69 -13.20
CA GLY A 304 11.64 30.49 -12.30
C GLY A 304 11.60 31.28 -11.00
N PRO A 305 11.38 32.62 -11.06
CA PRO A 305 11.36 33.44 -9.83
C PRO A 305 10.22 33.11 -8.86
N GLY A 306 9.06 32.68 -9.37
CA GLY A 306 7.92 32.27 -8.54
C GLY A 306 8.20 30.98 -7.77
N GLU A 307 8.62 29.96 -8.49
CA GLU A 307 8.94 28.65 -7.91
C GLU A 307 10.19 28.67 -7.03
N ALA A 308 11.14 29.59 -7.32
CA ALA A 308 12.38 29.71 -6.55
C ALA A 308 12.17 30.19 -5.11
N LYS A 309 11.09 30.93 -4.81
CA LYS A 309 10.82 31.46 -3.47
C LYS A 309 10.68 30.37 -2.42
N ASP A 310 10.11 29.22 -2.82
CA ASP A 310 9.81 28.10 -1.92
C ASP A 310 10.79 26.94 -2.08
N CYS A 311 11.85 27.10 -2.91
CA CYS A 311 12.81 26.06 -3.19
C CYS A 311 14.16 26.30 -2.53
N LEU A 312 14.75 25.24 -1.98
CA LEU A 312 16.09 25.28 -1.41
C LEU A 312 17.18 25.42 -2.49
N LEU A 313 16.94 24.82 -3.66
CA LEU A 313 17.83 24.87 -4.82
C LEU A 313 17.03 25.05 -6.10
N TYR A 314 17.46 26.00 -6.95
CA TYR A 314 16.91 26.16 -8.29
C TYR A 314 17.98 26.44 -9.33
N THR A 315 17.73 26.08 -10.57
CA THR A 315 18.56 26.41 -11.72
C THR A 315 17.73 27.22 -12.71
N SER A 316 18.27 28.35 -13.16
CA SER A 316 17.62 29.22 -14.14
C SER A 316 18.68 29.78 -15.10
N PRO A 317 18.38 29.92 -16.41
CA PRO A 317 19.30 30.58 -17.35
C PRO A 317 19.38 32.10 -17.16
N SER A 318 18.81 32.65 -16.09
CA SER A 318 18.88 34.09 -15.81
C SER A 318 20.33 34.53 -15.52
N PRO A 319 20.78 35.67 -16.08
CA PRO A 319 22.08 36.26 -15.76
C PRO A 319 22.30 36.50 -14.25
N ARG A 320 21.22 36.69 -13.49
CA ARG A 320 21.25 36.78 -12.01
C ARG A 320 21.43 35.39 -11.34
N GLY A 321 20.89 34.31 -11.92
CA GLY A 321 21.04 32.93 -11.43
C GLY A 321 22.43 32.37 -11.69
N MET A 322 23.09 32.80 -12.79
CA MET A 322 24.45 32.34 -13.13
C MET A 322 25.52 32.87 -12.16
N ARG A 323 25.26 33.89 -11.39
CA ARG A 323 26.23 34.51 -10.46
C ARG A 323 26.03 34.14 -8.97
N ARG A 324 24.96 33.47 -8.59
CA ARG A 324 24.72 33.12 -7.17
C ARG A 324 24.05 31.76 -7.03
N SER A 325 24.84 30.73 -6.96
CA SER A 325 24.54 29.54 -6.17
C SER A 325 24.90 29.85 -4.69
N ARG A 326 24.32 30.86 -4.10
CA ARG A 326 24.45 31.13 -2.67
C ARG A 326 23.07 31.10 -2.07
N MET A 327 22.90 30.11 -1.22
CA MET A 327 21.86 30.13 -0.19
C MET A 327 22.07 31.35 0.73
N PRO A 328 20.98 31.91 1.23
CA PRO A 328 21.04 32.75 2.41
C PRO A 328 21.47 31.96 3.62
#